data_394b0e8521806361ce986018ee6c20ca
#
_entry.id   394b0e8521806361ce986018ee6c20ca
#
_cell.length_a   1.000
_cell.length_b   1.000
_cell.length_c   1.000
_cell.angle_alpha   90.00
_cell.angle_beta   90.00
_cell.angle_gamma   90.00
#
_symmetry.space_group_name_H-M   'P 1'
#
loop_
_entity.id
_entity.type
_entity.pdbx_description
1 polymer ?
#
loop_
_entity_poly.entity_id
_entity_poly.type
_entity_poly.pdbx_seq_one_letter_code
_entity_poly.pdbx_strand_id
1 'polypeptide(L)' 'MSDNISVNELLQYIERIERLEEELDGIKGDRKDVYAEVKAVGFDTKAVRKIVRIRKMDPTQRQMEEAVEETYRTALGL' A
#
# COMPACT_ATOMS: atom_id res chain seq x y z
N MET A 1 -2.29 -37.86 -2.66
CA MET A 1 -2.44 -36.53 -2.44
C MET A 1 -3.22 -35.83 -3.46
N SER A 2 -2.71 -35.65 -4.61
CA SER A 2 -3.43 -34.98 -5.67
C SER A 2 -4.68 -35.71 -6.10
N ASP A 3 -4.79 -37.01 -5.84
CA ASP A 3 -5.95 -37.82 -6.20
C ASP A 3 -7.25 -37.36 -5.53
N ASN A 4 -7.14 -36.64 -4.39
CA ASN A 4 -8.30 -36.21 -3.61
C ASN A 4 -8.68 -34.76 -3.88
N ILE A 5 -8.06 -34.12 -4.86
CA ILE A 5 -8.35 -32.73 -5.16
C ILE A 5 -9.63 -32.65 -6.00
N SER A 6 -10.60 -31.90 -5.50
CA SER A 6 -11.77 -31.55 -6.28
C SER A 6 -11.41 -30.46 -7.27
N VAL A 7 -11.40 -30.80 -8.56
CA VAL A 7 -11.08 -29.84 -9.61
C VAL A 7 -12.08 -28.69 -9.64
N ASN A 8 -13.37 -28.98 -9.46
CA ASN A 8 -14.41 -27.96 -9.47
C ASN A 8 -14.26 -26.99 -8.30
N GLU A 9 -13.99 -27.51 -7.12
CA GLU A 9 -13.80 -26.70 -5.93
C GLU A 9 -12.56 -25.81 -6.06
N LEU A 10 -11.46 -26.40 -6.52
CA LEU A 10 -10.22 -25.66 -6.76
C LEU A 10 -10.45 -24.53 -7.78
N LEU A 11 -11.14 -24.83 -8.87
CA LEU A 11 -11.43 -23.85 -9.91
C LEU A 11 -12.27 -22.69 -9.36
N GLN A 12 -13.27 -22.98 -8.53
CA GLN A 12 -14.09 -21.94 -7.90
C GLN A 12 -13.24 -20.99 -7.06
N TYR A 13 -12.29 -21.51 -6.29
CA TYR A 13 -11.39 -20.67 -5.50
C TYR A 13 -10.49 -19.82 -6.40
N ILE A 14 -9.95 -20.42 -7.45
CA ILE A 14 -9.10 -19.69 -8.40
C ILE A 14 -9.87 -18.55 -9.04
N GLU A 15 -11.09 -18.78 -9.49
CA GLU A 15 -11.92 -17.76 -10.11
C GLU A 15 -12.25 -16.63 -9.13
N ARG A 16 -12.49 -16.95 -7.87
CA ARG A 16 -12.74 -15.95 -6.84
C ARG A 16 -11.51 -15.08 -6.60
N ILE A 17 -10.34 -15.69 -6.56
CA ILE A 17 -9.07 -14.98 -6.40
C ILE A 17 -8.82 -14.06 -7.60
N GLU A 18 -9.00 -14.59 -8.81
CA GLU A 18 -8.80 -13.82 -10.04
C GLU A 18 -9.72 -12.60 -10.10
N ARG A 19 -10.97 -12.76 -9.69
CA ARG A 19 -11.92 -11.65 -9.64
C ARG A 19 -11.47 -10.56 -8.67
N LEU A 20 -10.99 -10.95 -7.48
CA LEU A 20 -10.49 -10.01 -6.50
C LEU A 20 -9.23 -9.29 -6.98
N GLU A 21 -8.34 -10.00 -7.66
CA GLU A 21 -7.14 -9.41 -8.24
C GLU A 21 -7.49 -8.38 -9.31
N GLU A 22 -8.49 -8.69 -10.13
CA GLU A 22 -9.00 -7.77 -11.16
C GLU A 22 -9.59 -6.49 -10.54
N GLU A 23 -10.38 -6.66 -9.48
CA GLU A 23 -10.93 -5.53 -8.73
C GLU A 23 -9.80 -4.70 -8.09
N LEU A 24 -8.79 -5.37 -7.54
CA LEU A 24 -7.64 -4.71 -6.94
C LEU A 24 -6.86 -3.89 -7.98
N ASP A 25 -6.67 -4.43 -9.18
CA ASP A 25 -6.00 -3.72 -10.27
C ASP A 25 -6.79 -2.47 -10.68
N GLY A 26 -8.11 -2.56 -10.70
CA GLY A 26 -8.98 -1.40 -10.97
C GLY A 26 -8.81 -0.31 -9.92
N ILE A 27 -8.80 -0.70 -8.64
CA ILE A 27 -8.59 0.23 -7.52
C ILE A 27 -7.20 0.87 -7.59
N LYS A 28 -6.17 0.11 -7.92
CA LYS A 28 -4.81 0.64 -8.09
C LYS A 28 -4.76 1.67 -9.21
N GLY A 29 -5.49 1.42 -10.30
CA GLY A 29 -5.62 2.39 -11.40
C GLY A 29 -6.27 3.68 -10.95
N ASP A 30 -7.36 3.58 -10.19
CA ASP A 30 -8.06 4.74 -9.65
C ASP A 30 -7.17 5.54 -8.71
N ARG A 31 -6.41 4.86 -7.86
CA ARG A 31 -5.44 5.52 -6.97
C ARG A 31 -4.37 6.26 -7.76
N LYS A 32 -3.87 5.66 -8.83
CA LYS A 32 -2.89 6.30 -9.71
C LYS A 32 -3.45 7.59 -10.30
N ASP A 33 -4.72 7.56 -10.71
CA ASP A 33 -5.39 8.72 -11.28
C ASP A 33 -5.51 9.87 -10.26
N VAL A 34 -5.81 9.55 -9.01
CA VAL A 34 -5.86 10.55 -7.93
C VAL A 34 -4.49 11.18 -7.71
N TYR A 35 -3.42 10.40 -7.72
CA TYR A 35 -2.06 10.95 -7.60
C TYR A 35 -1.69 11.83 -8.82
N ALA A 36 -2.19 11.51 -9.99
CA ALA A 36 -2.01 12.38 -11.16
C ALA A 36 -2.71 13.74 -10.94
N GLU A 37 -3.92 13.73 -10.35
CA GLU A 37 -4.61 14.96 -9.97
C GLU A 37 -3.85 15.76 -8.92
N VAL A 38 -3.30 15.09 -7.91
CA VAL A 38 -2.46 15.71 -6.88
C VAL A 38 -1.30 16.47 -7.51
N LYS A 39 -0.62 15.84 -8.45
CA LYS A 39 0.47 16.44 -9.19
C LYS A 39 0.01 17.64 -10.02
N ALA A 40 -1.13 17.49 -10.71
CA ALA A 40 -1.67 18.53 -11.56
C ALA A 40 -2.01 19.82 -10.84
N VAL A 41 -2.49 19.72 -9.57
CA VAL A 41 -2.78 20.91 -8.76
C VAL A 41 -1.54 21.47 -8.04
N GLY A 42 -0.37 20.85 -8.20
CA GLY A 42 0.88 21.39 -7.70
C GLY A 42 1.39 20.83 -6.38
N PHE A 43 0.74 19.81 -5.82
CA PHE A 43 1.27 19.14 -4.65
C PHE A 43 2.41 18.19 -4.99
N ASP A 44 3.30 17.98 -4.04
CA ASP A 44 4.38 17.00 -4.16
C ASP A 44 3.82 15.59 -3.89
N THR A 45 3.77 14.75 -4.92
CA THR A 45 3.20 13.41 -4.82
C THR A 45 3.96 12.51 -3.86
N LYS A 46 5.28 12.66 -3.78
CA LYS A 46 6.12 11.89 -2.87
C LYS A 46 5.81 12.23 -1.41
N ALA A 47 5.65 13.50 -1.13
CA ALA A 47 5.27 13.98 0.21
C ALA A 47 3.87 13.49 0.58
N VAL A 48 2.91 13.56 -0.36
CA VAL A 48 1.54 13.08 -0.13
C VAL A 48 1.53 11.59 0.16
N ARG A 49 2.30 10.77 -0.57
CA ARG A 49 2.42 9.34 -0.29
C ARG A 49 2.94 9.07 1.11
N LYS A 50 3.92 9.84 1.53
CA LYS A 50 4.46 9.73 2.88
C LYS A 50 3.41 10.06 3.94
N ILE A 51 2.64 11.12 3.74
CA ILE A 51 1.57 11.51 4.65
C ILE A 51 0.48 10.43 4.71
N VAL A 52 0.08 9.87 3.58
CA VAL A 52 -0.89 8.77 3.54
C VAL A 52 -0.41 7.59 4.38
N ARG A 53 0.87 7.22 4.27
CA ARG A 53 1.47 6.16 5.06
C ARG A 53 1.47 6.47 6.54
N ILE A 54 1.86 7.69 6.91
CA ILE A 54 1.92 8.14 8.31
C ILE A 54 0.53 8.10 8.95
N ARG A 55 -0.50 8.51 8.23
CA ARG A 55 -1.87 8.52 8.74
C ARG A 55 -2.44 7.15 9.05
N LYS A 56 -1.86 6.09 8.48
CA LYS A 56 -2.26 4.71 8.77
C LYS A 56 -1.56 4.14 10.00
N MET A 57 -0.51 4.80 10.47
CA MET A 57 0.26 4.32 11.60
C MET A 57 -0.45 4.60 12.91
N ASP A 58 -0.29 3.70 13.86
CA ASP A 58 -0.59 3.95 15.25
C ASP A 58 0.26 5.13 15.74
N PRO A 59 -0.31 6.08 16.53
CA PRO A 59 0.46 7.23 17.03
C PRO A 59 1.74 6.86 17.78
N THR A 60 1.70 5.78 18.56
CA THR A 60 2.89 5.31 19.29
C THR A 60 3.96 4.84 18.32
N GLN A 61 3.59 4.05 17.31
CA GLN A 61 4.52 3.59 16.28
C GLN A 61 5.13 4.76 15.52
N ARG A 62 4.33 5.76 15.18
CA ARG A 62 4.81 6.95 14.49
C ARG A 62 5.85 7.69 15.32
N GLN A 63 5.57 7.89 16.61
CA GLN A 63 6.51 8.55 17.52
C GLN A 63 7.82 7.79 17.64
N MET A 64 7.75 6.47 17.72
CA MET A 64 8.95 5.64 17.78
C MET A 64 9.79 5.75 16.51
N GLU A 65 9.17 5.72 15.34
CA GLU A 65 9.87 5.86 14.07
C GLU A 65 10.52 7.23 13.94
N GLU A 66 9.80 8.28 14.33
CA GLU A 66 10.33 9.66 14.31
C GLU A 66 11.52 9.82 15.24
N ALA A 67 11.47 9.20 16.42
CA ALA A 67 12.56 9.24 17.36
C ALA A 67 13.82 8.53 16.85
N VAL A 68 13.67 7.37 16.24
CA VAL A 68 14.78 6.63 15.62
C VAL A 68 15.38 7.43 14.48
N GLU A 69 14.55 7.98 13.61
CA GLU A 69 15.01 8.81 12.49
C GLU A 69 15.80 10.02 12.98
N GLU A 70 15.28 10.72 14.00
CA GLU A 70 15.98 11.86 14.59
C GLU A 70 17.32 11.49 15.17
N THR A 71 17.41 10.34 15.84
CA THR A 71 18.66 9.82 16.38
C THR A 71 19.69 9.63 15.28
N TYR A 72 19.28 9.03 14.17
CA TYR A 72 20.19 8.79 13.04
C TYR A 72 20.58 10.07 12.34
N ARG A 73 19.64 11.00 12.16
CA ARG A 73 19.92 12.29 11.54
C ARG A 73 20.92 13.08 12.38
N THR A 74 20.73 13.11 13.70
CA THR A 74 21.65 13.78 14.62
C THR A 74 23.04 13.17 14.57
N ALA A 75 23.13 11.84 14.58
CA ALA A 75 24.39 11.12 14.49
C ALA A 75 25.16 11.41 13.20
N LEU A 76 24.44 11.64 12.10
CA LEU A 76 25.02 11.91 10.78
C LEU A 76 25.17 13.40 10.49
N GLY A 77 24.76 14.28 11.40
CA GLY A 77 24.83 15.74 11.20
C GLY A 77 23.84 16.29 10.20
N LEU A 78 22.73 15.60 10.02
CA LEU A 78 21.69 16.02 9.10
C LEU A 78 20.62 16.91 9.75
#